data_e3a7eca6fb0a8e8581e6a44e334b60f5
#
_entry.id   e3a7eca6fb0a8e8581e6a44e334b60f5
#
_cell.length_a   1.000
_cell.length_b   1.000
_cell.length_c   1.000
_cell.angle_alpha   90.00
_cell.angle_beta   90.00
_cell.angle_gamma   90.00
#
_symmetry.space_group_name_H-M   'P 1'
#
loop_
_entity.id
_entity.type
_entity.pdbx_description
1 polymer ?
#
loop_
_entity_poly.entity_id
_entity_poly.type
_entity_poly.pdbx_seq_one_letter_code
_entity_poly.pdbx_strand_id
1 'polypeptide(L)'
;KTSVNLPEFMGQGFSDFLKLSEVHNDSWGLALANPDSATVIKEVASAAASARFSEVISNQSAPGALLHFRWASPGLEVTHENAHPFCFEDIAFIHNGALSPYEAVKTLIAPEFESLREGDTDSELFFLYLLTEIKANGFVEGVVKGIKNLKENFEYSSINSMIINSEYLIVVSEHDPLNKPGWTDDL
;
A
#
# COMPACT_ATOMS: atom_id res chain seq x y z
N LYS A 1 9.38 -20.10 -7.11
CA LYS A 1 8.42 -19.79 -6.03
C LYS A 1 7.11 -20.50 -6.34
N THR A 2 6.44 -21.08 -5.33
CA THR A 2 5.14 -21.75 -5.50
C THR A 2 4.06 -20.71 -5.33
N SER A 3 3.11 -20.65 -6.26
CA SER A 3 1.92 -19.80 -6.13
C SER A 3 0.99 -20.40 -5.07
N VAL A 4 0.45 -19.55 -4.21
CA VAL A 4 -0.51 -19.91 -3.16
C VAL A 4 -1.70 -18.96 -3.19
N ASN A 5 -2.84 -19.47 -2.77
CA ASN A 5 -4.04 -18.68 -2.55
C ASN A 5 -3.98 -18.07 -1.14
N LEU A 6 -4.35 -16.80 -0.96
CA LEU A 6 -4.24 -16.10 0.33
C LEU A 6 -5.07 -16.76 1.44
N PRO A 7 -6.37 -17.06 1.26
CA PRO A 7 -7.15 -17.78 2.27
C PRO A 7 -6.54 -19.11 2.71
N GLU A 8 -6.02 -19.90 1.76
CA GLU A 8 -5.39 -21.18 2.06
C GLU A 8 -4.09 -20.99 2.84
N PHE A 9 -3.28 -20.01 2.43
CA PHE A 9 -1.99 -19.72 3.07
C PHE A 9 -2.15 -19.18 4.49
N MET A 10 -3.08 -18.25 4.72
CA MET A 10 -3.30 -17.61 6.00
C MET A 10 -4.20 -18.42 6.95
N GLY A 11 -5.03 -19.31 6.42
CA GLY A 11 -5.95 -20.10 7.23
C GLY A 11 -6.88 -19.25 8.11
N GLN A 12 -6.93 -19.54 9.41
CA GLN A 12 -7.74 -18.77 10.36
C GLN A 12 -7.38 -17.28 10.39
N GLY A 13 -6.09 -16.94 10.21
CA GLY A 13 -5.63 -15.56 10.16
C GLY A 13 -6.30 -14.74 9.04
N PHE A 14 -6.67 -15.36 7.91
CA PHE A 14 -7.42 -14.68 6.86
C PHE A 14 -8.83 -14.27 7.34
N SER A 15 -9.54 -15.18 8.01
CA SER A 15 -10.87 -14.89 8.54
C SER A 15 -10.84 -13.79 9.61
N ASP A 16 -9.80 -13.75 10.43
CA ASP A 16 -9.62 -12.71 11.44
C ASP A 16 -9.24 -11.37 10.81
N PHE A 17 -8.38 -11.38 9.79
CA PHE A 17 -8.04 -10.19 9.02
C PHE A 17 -9.25 -9.62 8.27
N LEU A 18 -10.11 -10.48 7.70
CA LEU A 18 -11.31 -10.05 6.98
C LEU A 18 -12.29 -9.26 7.88
N LYS A 19 -12.36 -9.55 9.17
CA LYS A 19 -13.21 -8.80 10.12
C LYS A 19 -12.83 -7.32 10.20
N LEU A 20 -11.55 -6.98 9.94
CA LEU A 20 -11.11 -5.58 9.91
C LEU A 20 -11.83 -4.78 8.81
N SER A 21 -12.31 -5.42 7.75
CA SER A 21 -13.05 -4.75 6.68
C SER A 21 -14.44 -4.27 7.08
N GLU A 22 -14.92 -4.61 8.28
CA GLU A 22 -16.13 -4.02 8.87
C GLU A 22 -15.88 -2.57 9.33
N VAL A 23 -14.64 -2.26 9.73
CA VAL A 23 -14.18 -0.92 10.13
C VAL A 23 -13.46 -0.24 8.97
N HIS A 24 -12.52 -0.92 8.32
CA HIS A 24 -11.80 -0.46 7.14
C HIS A 24 -12.64 -0.73 5.88
N ASN A 25 -13.73 -0.01 5.73
CA ASN A 25 -14.81 -0.37 4.82
C ASN A 25 -14.93 0.50 3.56
N ASP A 26 -13.99 1.44 3.34
CA ASP A 26 -14.05 2.38 2.22
C ASP A 26 -13.66 1.74 0.89
N SER A 27 -12.62 0.90 0.90
CA SER A 27 -12.21 0.13 -0.27
C SER A 27 -11.38 -1.08 0.11
N TRP A 28 -11.30 -2.03 -0.82
CA TRP A 28 -10.34 -3.12 -0.76
C TRP A 28 -9.49 -3.16 -2.04
N GLY A 29 -8.30 -3.72 -1.92
CA GLY A 29 -7.47 -3.98 -3.08
C GLY A 29 -6.45 -5.09 -2.84
N LEU A 30 -6.23 -5.85 -3.90
CA LEU A 30 -5.31 -6.97 -3.98
C LEU A 30 -4.27 -6.70 -5.06
N ALA A 31 -3.00 -6.82 -4.72
CA ALA A 31 -1.92 -6.92 -5.69
C ALA A 31 -1.34 -8.33 -5.70
N LEU A 32 -1.10 -8.85 -6.88
CA LEU A 32 -0.46 -10.15 -7.13
C LEU A 32 0.89 -9.91 -7.79
N ALA A 33 1.97 -10.31 -7.13
CA ALA A 33 3.32 -10.20 -7.68
C ALA A 33 3.60 -11.41 -8.60
N ASN A 34 3.57 -11.17 -9.89
CA ASN A 34 3.93 -12.13 -10.92
C ASN A 34 5.32 -11.82 -11.50
N PRO A 35 5.99 -12.75 -12.19
CA PRO A 35 7.35 -12.55 -12.70
C PRO A 35 7.53 -11.32 -13.60
N ASP A 36 6.54 -11.02 -14.44
CA ASP A 36 6.66 -10.00 -15.49
C ASP A 36 5.88 -8.72 -15.20
N SER A 37 4.93 -8.76 -14.25
CA SER A 37 4.09 -7.61 -13.89
C SER A 37 3.35 -7.85 -12.59
N ALA A 38 2.99 -6.78 -11.87
CA ALA A 38 2.00 -6.85 -10.81
C ALA A 38 0.58 -6.71 -11.39
N THR A 39 -0.34 -7.54 -10.91
CA THR A 39 -1.76 -7.41 -11.23
C THR A 39 -2.47 -6.80 -10.04
N VAL A 40 -3.16 -5.67 -10.24
CA VAL A 40 -3.92 -5.00 -9.19
C VAL A 40 -5.41 -5.06 -9.47
N ILE A 41 -6.18 -5.47 -8.46
CA ILE A 41 -7.64 -5.51 -8.48
C ILE A 41 -8.12 -4.71 -7.28
N LYS A 42 -8.92 -3.67 -7.52
CA LYS A 42 -9.47 -2.78 -6.48
C LYS A 42 -10.96 -2.60 -6.64
N GLU A 43 -11.63 -2.30 -5.53
CA GLU A 43 -13.03 -1.89 -5.53
C GLU A 43 -13.29 -0.91 -4.38
N VAL A 44 -14.06 0.13 -4.67
CA VAL A 44 -14.54 1.11 -3.68
C VAL A 44 -15.77 0.54 -2.98
N ALA A 45 -15.52 -0.42 -2.10
CA ALA A 45 -16.53 -1.11 -1.29
C ALA A 45 -15.87 -1.81 -0.10
N SER A 46 -16.65 -2.12 0.94
CA SER A 46 -16.19 -3.01 2.01
C SER A 46 -15.96 -4.43 1.48
N ALA A 47 -14.81 -5.03 1.80
CA ALA A 47 -14.51 -6.41 1.41
C ALA A 47 -15.54 -7.41 2.00
N ALA A 48 -16.00 -7.18 3.24
CA ALA A 48 -16.99 -8.05 3.89
C ALA A 48 -18.34 -8.05 3.15
N ALA A 49 -18.71 -6.97 2.46
CA ALA A 49 -19.94 -6.83 1.73
C ALA A 49 -19.81 -7.08 0.21
N SER A 50 -18.59 -7.28 -0.30
CA SER A 50 -18.32 -7.39 -1.73
C SER A 50 -18.37 -8.84 -2.21
N ALA A 51 -19.31 -9.14 -3.10
CA ALA A 51 -19.35 -10.43 -3.81
C ALA A 51 -18.13 -10.58 -4.74
N ARG A 52 -17.66 -9.47 -5.36
CA ARG A 52 -16.47 -9.45 -6.18
C ARG A 52 -15.21 -9.78 -5.39
N PHE A 53 -15.09 -9.26 -4.16
CA PHE A 53 -13.96 -9.62 -3.29
C PHE A 53 -13.92 -11.13 -3.05
N SER A 54 -15.06 -11.72 -2.67
CA SER A 54 -15.15 -13.16 -2.39
C SER A 54 -14.79 -14.01 -3.60
N GLU A 55 -15.22 -13.62 -4.80
CA GLU A 55 -14.86 -14.27 -6.05
C GLU A 55 -13.36 -14.15 -6.35
N VAL A 56 -12.82 -12.93 -6.31
CA VAL A 56 -11.41 -12.66 -6.61
C VAL A 56 -10.50 -13.41 -5.66
N ILE A 57 -10.72 -13.28 -4.34
CA ILE A 57 -9.81 -13.85 -3.35
C ILE A 57 -9.79 -15.38 -3.38
N SER A 58 -10.90 -16.01 -3.77
CA SER A 58 -11.00 -17.47 -3.89
C SER A 58 -10.32 -18.02 -5.14
N ASN A 59 -10.24 -17.23 -6.21
CA ASN A 59 -9.77 -17.68 -7.53
C ASN A 59 -8.34 -17.23 -7.86
N GLN A 60 -7.74 -16.34 -7.08
CA GLN A 60 -6.41 -15.82 -7.36
C GLN A 60 -5.33 -16.54 -6.57
N SER A 61 -4.19 -16.78 -7.24
CA SER A 61 -2.98 -17.33 -6.64
C SER A 61 -1.75 -16.66 -7.23
N ALA A 62 -0.75 -16.39 -6.40
CA ALA A 62 0.51 -15.79 -6.83
C ALA A 62 1.67 -16.22 -5.92
N PRO A 63 2.94 -16.03 -6.36
CA PRO A 63 4.11 -16.23 -5.52
C PRO A 63 4.21 -15.25 -4.35
N GLY A 64 3.53 -14.10 -4.45
CA GLY A 64 3.41 -13.09 -3.40
C GLY A 64 2.22 -12.19 -3.68
N ALA A 65 1.62 -11.65 -2.62
CA ALA A 65 0.47 -10.77 -2.74
C ALA A 65 0.46 -9.72 -1.63
N LEU A 66 -0.17 -8.56 -1.91
CA LEU A 66 -0.55 -7.55 -0.92
C LEU A 66 -2.06 -7.42 -0.91
N LEU A 67 -2.67 -7.47 0.26
CA LEU A 67 -4.09 -7.23 0.48
C LEU A 67 -4.25 -6.03 1.42
N HIS A 68 -5.09 -5.09 1.03
CA HIS A 68 -5.34 -3.87 1.79
C HIS A 68 -6.83 -3.60 1.94
N PHE A 69 -7.25 -3.23 3.16
CA PHE A 69 -8.57 -2.68 3.47
C PHE A 69 -8.38 -1.22 3.90
N ARG A 70 -9.01 -0.30 3.17
CA ARG A 70 -8.82 1.14 3.39
C ARG A 70 -9.81 1.69 4.40
N TRP A 71 -9.27 2.52 5.28
CA TRP A 71 -9.99 3.51 6.06
C TRP A 71 -9.43 4.88 5.66
N ALA A 72 -10.21 5.67 4.94
CA ALA A 72 -9.78 6.95 4.42
C ALA A 72 -9.59 7.95 5.58
N SER A 73 -8.50 8.70 5.53
CA SER A 73 -8.31 9.83 6.44
C SER A 73 -9.39 10.89 6.19
N PRO A 74 -9.86 11.60 7.24
CA PRO A 74 -10.86 12.65 7.09
C PRO A 74 -10.47 13.67 6.02
N GLY A 75 -11.38 13.95 5.10
CA GLY A 75 -11.18 14.92 4.02
C GLY A 75 -10.59 14.34 2.72
N LEU A 76 -10.16 13.08 2.70
CA LEU A 76 -9.75 12.41 1.47
C LEU A 76 -10.94 11.71 0.81
N GLU A 77 -11.05 11.86 -0.50
CA GLU A 77 -12.10 11.19 -1.26
C GLU A 77 -11.90 9.67 -1.34
N VAL A 78 -13.02 8.95 -1.31
CA VAL A 78 -13.05 7.50 -1.44
C VAL A 78 -13.24 7.17 -2.92
N THR A 79 -12.12 7.14 -3.65
CA THR A 79 -12.07 6.86 -5.10
C THR A 79 -11.17 5.67 -5.40
N HIS A 80 -11.23 5.19 -6.63
CA HIS A 80 -10.39 4.09 -7.10
C HIS A 80 -8.91 4.50 -7.14
N GLU A 81 -8.62 5.73 -7.52
CA GLU A 81 -7.28 6.31 -7.63
C GLU A 81 -6.61 6.41 -6.26
N ASN A 82 -7.40 6.74 -5.22
CA ASN A 82 -6.94 6.85 -3.83
C ASN A 82 -6.88 5.51 -3.09
N ALA A 83 -7.35 4.43 -3.72
CA ALA A 83 -7.34 3.09 -3.11
C ALA A 83 -6.00 2.37 -3.31
N HIS A 84 -5.52 1.70 -2.26
CA HIS A 84 -4.38 0.79 -2.33
C HIS A 84 -4.78 -0.57 -2.96
N PRO A 85 -3.81 -1.34 -3.48
CA PRO A 85 -2.41 -1.03 -3.71
C PRO A 85 -2.17 -0.05 -4.85
N PHE A 86 -1.09 0.74 -4.79
CA PHE A 86 -0.51 1.43 -5.94
C PHE A 86 0.39 0.47 -6.71
N CYS A 87 0.55 0.66 -8.01
CA CYS A 87 1.30 -0.26 -8.85
C CYS A 87 2.02 0.46 -9.99
N PHE A 88 3.24 0.02 -10.27
CA PHE A 88 3.99 0.40 -11.46
C PHE A 88 4.83 -0.81 -11.92
N GLU A 89 4.65 -1.25 -13.16
CA GLU A 89 5.31 -2.43 -13.72
C GLU A 89 5.09 -3.69 -12.84
N ASP A 90 6.13 -4.28 -12.28
CA ASP A 90 6.06 -5.42 -11.37
C ASP A 90 6.05 -5.05 -9.88
N ILE A 91 6.06 -3.76 -9.56
CA ILE A 91 6.10 -3.24 -8.19
C ILE A 91 4.70 -2.88 -7.72
N ALA A 92 4.31 -3.37 -6.54
CA ALA A 92 3.09 -2.96 -5.86
C ALA A 92 3.39 -2.47 -4.43
N PHE A 93 2.59 -1.52 -3.94
CA PHE A 93 2.82 -0.82 -2.69
C PHE A 93 1.53 -0.57 -1.92
N ILE A 94 1.59 -0.75 -0.61
CA ILE A 94 0.56 -0.34 0.35
C ILE A 94 1.18 0.46 1.49
N HIS A 95 0.44 1.43 2.02
CA HIS A 95 0.84 2.28 3.12
C HIS A 95 -0.29 2.43 4.15
N ASN A 96 0.07 2.47 5.41
CA ASN A 96 -0.79 2.82 6.53
C ASN A 96 -0.07 3.88 7.36
N GLY A 97 -0.60 5.09 7.35
CA GLY A 97 -0.02 6.24 8.05
C GLY A 97 -0.34 7.55 7.35
N ALA A 98 0.41 8.59 7.73
CA ALA A 98 0.33 9.91 7.11
C ALA A 98 1.69 10.61 7.15
N LEU A 99 2.03 11.28 6.05
CA LEU A 99 3.20 12.13 5.88
C LEU A 99 2.80 13.61 5.90
N SER A 100 3.62 14.47 6.48
CA SER A 100 3.36 15.92 6.53
C SER A 100 4.66 16.74 6.41
N PRO A 101 4.69 17.82 5.66
CA PRO A 101 3.70 18.19 4.64
C PRO A 101 3.88 17.30 3.38
N TYR A 102 2.87 16.52 3.04
CA TYR A 102 2.99 15.52 1.97
C TYR A 102 3.28 16.12 0.59
N GLU A 103 2.80 17.34 0.31
CA GLU A 103 3.12 18.05 -0.94
C GLU A 103 4.62 18.32 -1.12
N ALA A 104 5.40 18.38 -0.04
CA ALA A 104 6.85 18.54 -0.15
C ALA A 104 7.54 17.27 -0.69
N VAL A 105 6.96 16.09 -0.51
CA VAL A 105 7.45 14.82 -1.09
C VAL A 105 7.46 14.89 -2.61
N LYS A 106 6.52 15.63 -3.21
CA LYS A 106 6.44 15.85 -4.66
C LYS A 106 7.74 16.39 -5.27
N THR A 107 8.46 17.24 -4.53
CA THR A 107 9.73 17.81 -5.01
C THR A 107 10.86 16.79 -5.14
N LEU A 108 10.70 15.61 -4.55
CA LEU A 108 11.66 14.50 -4.60
C LEU A 108 11.37 13.51 -5.72
N ILE A 109 10.20 13.63 -6.36
CA ILE A 109 9.74 12.68 -7.38
C ILE A 109 10.32 13.09 -8.74
N ALA A 110 10.92 12.13 -9.44
CA ALA A 110 11.39 12.36 -10.82
C ALA A 110 10.20 12.64 -11.75
N PRO A 111 10.36 13.54 -12.74
CA PRO A 111 9.25 13.99 -13.61
C PRO A 111 8.48 12.85 -14.31
N GLU A 112 9.16 11.77 -14.69
CA GLU A 112 8.54 10.62 -15.31
C GLU A 112 7.58 9.89 -14.37
N PHE A 113 7.87 9.81 -13.07
CA PHE A 113 6.99 9.20 -12.09
C PHE A 113 5.91 10.18 -11.61
N GLU A 114 6.23 11.46 -11.50
CA GLU A 114 5.23 12.48 -11.16
C GLU A 114 4.08 12.52 -12.18
N SER A 115 4.37 12.26 -13.44
CA SER A 115 3.35 12.20 -14.50
C SER A 115 2.40 11.00 -14.40
N LEU A 116 2.69 10.02 -13.54
CA LEU A 116 1.84 8.84 -13.28
C LEU A 116 0.83 9.07 -12.15
N ARG A 117 0.90 10.21 -11.47
CA ARG A 117 -0.01 10.53 -10.37
C ARG A 117 -1.46 10.58 -10.86
N GLU A 118 -2.34 9.82 -10.21
CA GLU A 118 -3.77 9.73 -10.52
C GLU A 118 -4.64 10.30 -9.39
N GLY A 119 -4.24 10.11 -8.13
CA GLY A 119 -4.95 10.52 -6.93
C GLY A 119 -4.35 11.73 -6.22
N ASP A 120 -4.78 11.93 -4.99
CA ASP A 120 -4.39 13.08 -4.15
C ASP A 120 -3.87 12.67 -2.76
N THR A 121 -3.54 11.37 -2.57
CA THR A 121 -3.04 10.88 -1.29
C THR A 121 -1.53 11.07 -1.12
N ASP A 122 -1.11 11.24 0.14
CA ASP A 122 0.28 11.17 0.56
C ASP A 122 0.90 9.80 0.23
N SER A 123 0.11 8.75 0.33
CA SER A 123 0.53 7.37 0.04
C SER A 123 0.95 7.18 -1.41
N GLU A 124 0.25 7.79 -2.37
CA GLU A 124 0.63 7.76 -3.77
C GLU A 124 1.94 8.52 -4.00
N LEU A 125 2.07 9.73 -3.45
CA LEU A 125 3.33 10.48 -3.54
C LEU A 125 4.50 9.73 -2.91
N PHE A 126 4.28 9.05 -1.80
CA PHE A 126 5.28 8.18 -1.18
C PHE A 126 5.71 7.06 -2.13
N PHE A 127 4.76 6.37 -2.77
CA PHE A 127 5.06 5.34 -3.76
C PHE A 127 5.88 5.88 -4.94
N LEU A 128 5.46 6.99 -5.55
CA LEU A 128 6.15 7.60 -6.69
C LEU A 128 7.56 8.07 -6.33
N TYR A 129 7.74 8.54 -5.08
CA TYR A 129 9.08 8.85 -4.57
C TYR A 129 9.93 7.58 -4.41
N LEU A 130 9.38 6.50 -3.87
CA LEU A 130 10.11 5.23 -3.79
C LEU A 130 10.51 4.72 -5.18
N LEU A 131 9.66 4.85 -6.20
CA LEU A 131 10.01 4.49 -7.58
C LEU A 131 11.21 5.30 -8.08
N THR A 132 11.30 6.59 -7.72
CA THR A 132 12.45 7.44 -8.05
C THR A 132 13.74 6.90 -7.44
N GLU A 133 13.72 6.56 -6.16
CA GLU A 133 14.88 6.01 -5.47
C GLU A 133 15.24 4.59 -5.96
N ILE A 134 14.24 3.76 -6.26
CA ILE A 134 14.43 2.41 -6.82
C ILE A 134 15.10 2.48 -8.18
N LYS A 135 14.66 3.38 -9.06
CA LYS A 135 15.28 3.57 -10.37
C LYS A 135 16.75 3.97 -10.27
N ALA A 136 17.08 4.81 -9.31
CA ALA A 136 18.44 5.32 -9.11
C ALA A 136 19.39 4.32 -8.43
N ASN A 137 18.88 3.46 -7.54
CA ASN A 137 19.71 2.67 -6.62
C ASN A 137 19.43 1.15 -6.65
N GLY A 138 18.42 0.69 -7.41
CA GLY A 138 17.91 -0.68 -7.35
C GLY A 138 16.87 -0.87 -6.25
N PHE A 139 16.11 -1.99 -6.31
CA PHE A 139 14.89 -2.18 -5.53
C PHE A 139 15.14 -2.06 -4.01
N VAL A 140 16.00 -2.88 -3.45
CA VAL A 140 16.22 -2.93 -2.00
C VAL A 140 16.86 -1.64 -1.48
N GLU A 141 17.95 -1.20 -2.12
CA GLU A 141 18.71 -0.02 -1.71
C GLU A 141 17.89 1.27 -1.87
N GLY A 142 17.11 1.37 -2.95
CA GLY A 142 16.21 2.50 -3.20
C GLY A 142 15.13 2.62 -2.11
N VAL A 143 14.49 1.51 -1.74
CA VAL A 143 13.51 1.52 -0.65
C VAL A 143 14.15 1.94 0.67
N VAL A 144 15.28 1.33 1.06
CA VAL A 144 15.98 1.66 2.31
C VAL A 144 16.36 3.15 2.36
N LYS A 145 16.89 3.68 1.27
CA LYS A 145 17.31 5.07 1.16
C LYS A 145 16.12 6.03 1.20
N GLY A 146 15.04 5.70 0.49
CA GLY A 146 13.82 6.48 0.49
C GLY A 146 13.17 6.55 1.88
N ILE A 147 13.03 5.42 2.57
CA ILE A 147 12.52 5.37 3.95
C ILE A 147 13.40 6.20 4.90
N LYS A 148 14.71 6.05 4.82
CA LYS A 148 15.63 6.82 5.67
C LYS A 148 15.47 8.33 5.45
N ASN A 149 15.40 8.78 4.19
CA ASN A 149 15.23 10.18 3.87
C ASN A 149 13.89 10.73 4.38
N LEU A 150 12.80 9.98 4.26
CA LEU A 150 11.51 10.39 4.80
C LEU A 150 11.55 10.55 6.32
N LYS A 151 12.13 9.60 7.04
CA LYS A 151 12.29 9.68 8.50
C LYS A 151 13.11 10.88 8.97
N GLU A 152 14.13 11.27 8.22
CA GLU A 152 15.03 12.36 8.59
C GLU A 152 14.49 13.76 8.27
N ASN A 153 13.59 13.88 7.27
CA ASN A 153 13.24 15.17 6.69
C ASN A 153 11.73 15.48 6.69
N PHE A 154 10.87 14.54 7.09
CA PHE A 154 9.42 14.73 7.10
C PHE A 154 8.81 14.35 8.44
N GLU A 155 7.72 15.03 8.79
CA GLU A 155 6.88 14.59 9.88
C GLU A 155 5.95 13.47 9.41
N TYR A 156 5.68 12.52 10.27
CA TYR A 156 4.76 11.40 9.96
C TYR A 156 4.06 10.92 11.24
N SER A 157 2.89 10.35 11.10
CA SER A 157 2.29 9.55 12.17
C SER A 157 2.82 8.11 12.12
N SER A 158 2.81 7.53 10.94
CA SER A 158 3.50 6.30 10.60
C SER A 158 3.81 6.25 9.11
N ILE A 159 4.82 5.46 8.75
CA ILE A 159 5.16 5.07 7.37
C ILE A 159 5.16 3.55 7.24
N ASN A 160 4.24 2.90 7.99
CA ASN A 160 4.04 1.46 7.90
C ASN A 160 3.65 1.11 6.47
N SER A 161 4.50 0.32 5.81
CA SER A 161 4.27 0.02 4.40
C SER A 161 4.78 -1.34 4.01
N MET A 162 4.23 -1.86 2.93
CA MET A 162 4.77 -3.04 2.26
C MET A 162 4.95 -2.72 0.79
N ILE A 163 6.10 -3.08 0.26
CA ILE A 163 6.41 -2.99 -1.16
C ILE A 163 6.89 -4.34 -1.65
N ILE A 164 6.32 -4.80 -2.74
CA ILE A 164 6.59 -6.12 -3.31
C ILE A 164 6.89 -6.02 -4.79
N ASN A 165 7.79 -6.88 -5.24
CA ASN A 165 7.95 -7.21 -6.65
C ASN A 165 8.09 -8.74 -6.82
N SER A 166 8.47 -9.20 -8.01
CA SER A 166 8.63 -10.62 -8.31
C SER A 166 9.71 -11.33 -7.46
N GLU A 167 10.65 -10.60 -6.87
CA GLU A 167 11.80 -11.15 -6.12
C GLU A 167 11.72 -10.91 -4.62
N TYR A 168 11.27 -9.72 -4.20
CA TYR A 168 11.35 -9.21 -2.83
C TYR A 168 10.00 -8.76 -2.30
N LEU A 169 9.82 -8.96 -1.01
CA LEU A 169 8.84 -8.27 -0.18
C LEU A 169 9.59 -7.53 0.91
N ILE A 170 9.46 -6.19 0.95
CA ILE A 170 10.00 -5.36 2.02
C ILE A 170 8.84 -4.87 2.87
N VAL A 171 8.95 -5.07 4.18
CA VAL A 171 8.00 -4.60 5.18
C VAL A 171 8.66 -3.52 6.01
N VAL A 172 8.04 -2.36 6.08
CA VAL A 172 8.45 -1.24 6.92
C VAL A 172 7.47 -1.12 8.07
N SER A 173 7.97 -1.15 9.30
CA SER A 173 7.20 -0.91 10.51
C SER A 173 7.83 0.27 11.24
N GLU A 174 7.25 1.44 11.08
CA GLU A 174 7.79 2.70 11.62
C GLU A 174 6.66 3.66 11.96
N HIS A 175 6.64 4.14 13.18
CA HIS A 175 5.67 5.14 13.66
C HIS A 175 6.36 6.14 14.56
N ASP A 176 5.86 7.37 14.58
CA ASP A 176 6.28 8.37 15.55
C ASP A 176 5.41 8.26 16.82
N PRO A 177 5.99 7.84 17.96
CA PRO A 177 5.24 7.67 19.21
C PRO A 177 4.71 9.01 19.76
N LEU A 178 5.22 10.14 19.30
CA LEU A 178 4.82 11.48 19.73
C LEU A 178 3.74 12.09 18.82
N ASN A 179 3.59 11.57 17.60
CA ASN A 179 2.62 12.05 16.60
C ASN A 179 1.56 10.97 16.34
N LYS A 180 0.80 10.62 17.37
CA LYS A 180 -0.28 9.64 17.25
C LYS A 180 -1.46 10.25 16.49
N PRO A 181 -2.06 9.50 15.53
CA PRO A 181 -3.34 9.90 14.97
C PRO A 181 -4.39 10.04 16.08
N GLY A 182 -5.17 11.14 16.07
CA GLY A 182 -6.11 11.47 17.14
C GLY A 182 -7.28 10.48 17.36
N TRP A 183 -7.37 9.43 16.53
CA TRP A 183 -8.38 8.37 16.61
C TRP A 183 -7.83 7.05 17.19
N THR A 184 -6.55 6.98 17.56
CA THR A 184 -5.96 5.75 18.14
C THR A 184 -6.29 5.51 19.59
N ASP A 185 -6.90 6.49 20.29
CA ASP A 185 -7.28 6.35 21.68
C ASP A 185 -8.60 5.57 21.89
N ASP A 186 -9.30 5.24 20.79
CA ASP A 186 -10.59 4.51 20.79
C ASP A 186 -10.46 3.03 20.31
N LEU A 187 -9.23 2.49 20.15
CA LEU A 187 -8.96 1.12 19.74
C LEU A 187 -8.36 0.30 20.95
#